data_aa76a322e50dd2f295291f8d7a03b444
#
_entry.id   aa76a322e50dd2f295291f8d7a03b444
#
_cell.length_a   1.000
_cell.length_b   1.000
_cell.length_c   1.000
_cell.angle_alpha   90.00
_cell.angle_beta   90.00
_cell.angle_gamma   90.00
#
_symmetry.space_group_name_H-M   'P 1'
#
loop_
_entity.id
_entity.type
_entity.pdbx_description
1 polymer ?
#
loop_
_entity_poly.entity_id
_entity_poly.type
_entity_poly.pdbx_seq_one_letter_code
_entity_poly.pdbx_strand_id
1 'polypeptide(L)'
;EPTIIHWHGLLLPAAMDGHPRNAISPGQHFRYEFEVQNRAGTYWFHAHPDGRTGAQIYFGQAGFLIVGDEEEAALKLPEGANDVPLMIQDRKVNGDNQFAYLSQPAGGMMGRGGMMKSTMMGNGGMGGMGGMDDMMAQMMGFLGDQILVNGRPDFVLPVATRAYRLRLLNGSNARIYKLAWNDGCL
;
A
#
# COMPACT_ATOMS: atom_id res chain seq x y z
N GLU A 1 7.15 4.82 15.18
CA GLU A 1 5.91 4.04 15.30
C GLU A 1 6.20 2.55 15.21
N PRO A 2 5.42 1.69 15.89
CA PRO A 2 5.55 0.24 15.75
C PRO A 2 5.24 -0.23 14.34
N THR A 3 5.93 -1.29 13.89
CA THR A 3 5.71 -1.89 12.58
C THR A 3 5.97 -3.40 12.61
N ILE A 4 5.42 -4.09 11.64
CA ILE A 4 5.71 -5.48 11.30
C ILE A 4 5.38 -5.70 9.83
N ILE A 5 6.08 -6.57 9.14
CA ILE A 5 5.84 -6.85 7.71
C ILE A 5 5.06 -8.16 7.57
N HIS A 6 3.99 -8.11 6.82
CA HIS A 6 3.24 -9.28 6.34
C HIS A 6 3.65 -9.63 4.90
N TRP A 7 3.78 -10.92 4.63
CA TRP A 7 4.15 -11.50 3.33
C TRP A 7 2.90 -11.98 2.62
N HIS A 8 2.24 -11.06 1.92
CA HIS A 8 0.91 -11.28 1.37
C HIS A 8 0.88 -12.39 0.31
N GLY A 9 0.08 -13.40 0.58
CA GLY A 9 -0.13 -14.54 -0.30
C GLY A 9 0.89 -15.67 -0.16
N LEU A 10 1.89 -15.56 0.73
CA LEU A 10 2.80 -16.66 0.99
C LEU A 10 2.23 -17.66 2.00
N LEU A 11 2.58 -18.92 1.81
CA LEU A 11 2.33 -19.99 2.76
C LEU A 11 3.51 -20.02 3.76
N LEU A 12 3.29 -19.54 4.97
CA LEU A 12 4.32 -19.34 5.98
C LEU A 12 3.92 -19.90 7.35
N PRO A 13 4.89 -20.20 8.22
CA PRO A 13 4.60 -20.39 9.64
C PRO A 13 3.99 -19.12 10.24
N ALA A 14 2.95 -19.26 11.06
CA ALA A 14 2.24 -18.13 11.67
C ALA A 14 3.14 -17.16 12.45
N ALA A 15 4.26 -17.65 13.02
CA ALA A 15 5.25 -16.82 13.71
C ALA A 15 6.00 -15.86 12.77
N MET A 16 6.05 -16.15 11.46
CA MET A 16 6.78 -15.40 10.44
C MET A 16 5.84 -14.59 9.52
N ASP A 17 4.53 -14.70 9.72
CA ASP A 17 3.52 -14.09 8.85
C ASP A 17 3.26 -12.60 9.13
N GLY A 18 3.97 -12.00 10.09
CA GLY A 18 3.82 -10.58 10.39
C GLY A 18 2.52 -10.23 11.10
N HIS A 19 2.07 -11.07 12.03
CA HIS A 19 0.89 -10.79 12.83
C HIS A 19 1.07 -9.49 13.66
N PRO A 20 0.06 -8.62 13.78
CA PRO A 20 0.16 -7.33 14.51
C PRO A 20 0.67 -7.44 15.94
N ARG A 21 0.39 -8.56 16.64
CA ARG A 21 0.90 -8.82 18.00
C ARG A 21 2.42 -8.85 18.09
N ASN A 22 3.10 -9.11 16.96
CA ASN A 22 4.55 -9.20 16.87
C ASN A 22 5.18 -7.88 16.39
N ALA A 23 4.39 -6.79 16.34
CA ALA A 23 4.90 -5.50 15.93
C ALA A 23 6.05 -5.05 16.85
N ILE A 24 7.12 -4.58 16.22
CA ILE A 24 8.33 -4.09 16.89
C ILE A 24 8.31 -2.58 16.99
N SER A 25 8.88 -2.06 18.07
CA SER A 25 9.07 -0.63 18.30
C SER A 25 10.31 -0.10 17.56
N PRO A 26 10.43 1.24 17.36
CA PRO A 26 11.64 1.83 16.80
C PRO A 26 12.90 1.39 17.55
N GLY A 27 13.93 1.02 16.78
CA GLY A 27 15.20 0.52 17.32
C GLY A 27 15.24 -0.99 17.60
N GLN A 28 14.12 -1.67 17.48
CA GLN A 28 14.07 -3.14 17.58
C GLN A 28 14.25 -3.80 16.21
N HIS A 29 14.59 -5.06 16.21
CA HIS A 29 14.75 -5.88 15.01
C HIS A 29 13.85 -7.10 15.08
N PHE A 30 13.23 -7.46 13.96
CA PHE A 30 12.52 -8.72 13.77
C PHE A 30 13.19 -9.49 12.63
N ARG A 31 13.64 -10.71 12.90
CA ARG A 31 14.26 -11.57 11.88
C ARG A 31 13.21 -12.51 11.32
N TYR A 32 12.97 -12.41 10.03
CA TYR A 32 12.18 -13.38 9.28
C TYR A 32 13.09 -14.48 8.76
N GLU A 33 12.69 -15.73 9.01
CA GLU A 33 13.42 -16.90 8.53
C GLU A 33 12.40 -18.01 8.21
N PHE A 34 12.21 -18.28 6.95
CA PHE A 34 11.25 -19.27 6.48
C PHE A 34 11.63 -19.78 5.10
N GLU A 35 11.17 -20.99 4.78
CA GLU A 35 11.26 -21.57 3.45
C GLU A 35 10.06 -21.12 2.62
N VAL A 36 10.31 -20.69 1.38
CA VAL A 36 9.26 -20.31 0.44
C VAL A 36 8.74 -21.57 -0.26
N GLN A 37 7.50 -21.95 0.03
CA GLN A 37 6.83 -23.14 -0.50
C GLN A 37 5.85 -22.81 -1.63
N ASN A 38 5.66 -21.54 -1.93
CA ASN A 38 4.78 -21.09 -2.98
C ASN A 38 5.38 -21.36 -4.36
N ARG A 39 4.51 -21.63 -5.34
CA ARG A 39 4.89 -21.67 -6.75
C ARG A 39 5.37 -20.31 -7.24
N ALA A 40 6.07 -20.29 -8.38
CA ALA A 40 6.46 -19.07 -9.04
C ALA A 40 5.27 -18.11 -9.19
N GLY A 41 5.53 -16.84 -8.94
CA GLY A 41 4.48 -15.81 -9.00
C GLY A 41 4.96 -14.44 -8.54
N THR A 42 4.05 -13.49 -8.71
CA THR A 42 4.26 -12.13 -8.23
C THR A 42 3.46 -11.95 -6.94
N TYR A 43 4.17 -11.97 -5.84
CA TYR A 43 3.65 -11.71 -4.49
C TYR A 43 4.07 -10.31 -4.04
N TRP A 44 3.67 -9.93 -2.86
CA TRP A 44 4.05 -8.64 -2.29
C TRP A 44 4.13 -8.70 -0.77
N PHE A 45 4.79 -7.73 -0.18
CA PHE A 45 4.82 -7.54 1.26
C PHE A 45 4.32 -6.14 1.61
N HIS A 46 3.82 -5.99 2.81
CA HIS A 46 3.39 -4.70 3.33
C HIS A 46 3.41 -4.64 4.84
N ALA A 47 3.41 -3.42 5.37
CA ALA A 47 3.26 -3.20 6.81
C ALA A 47 1.91 -3.70 7.32
N HIS A 48 1.91 -4.32 8.51
CA HIS A 48 0.70 -4.91 9.11
C HIS A 48 0.53 -4.64 10.62
N PRO A 49 0.92 -3.47 11.17
CA PRO A 49 0.68 -3.15 12.57
C PRO A 49 -0.79 -2.81 12.78
N ASP A 50 -1.32 -3.09 14.00
CA ASP A 50 -2.70 -2.82 14.35
C ASP A 50 -3.02 -1.32 14.25
N GLY A 51 -4.14 -0.99 13.58
CA GLY A 51 -4.63 0.37 13.40
C GLY A 51 -3.75 1.30 12.56
N ARG A 52 -2.62 0.82 11.99
CA ARG A 52 -1.67 1.66 11.23
C ARG A 52 -1.27 1.09 9.88
N THR A 53 -1.81 -0.05 9.51
CA THR A 53 -1.53 -0.72 8.23
C THR A 53 -1.73 0.22 7.04
N GLY A 54 -2.88 0.88 6.95
CA GLY A 54 -3.19 1.78 5.85
C GLY A 54 -2.22 2.96 5.74
N ALA A 55 -1.89 3.61 6.86
CA ALA A 55 -0.95 4.72 6.88
C ALA A 55 0.46 4.26 6.46
N GLN A 56 0.96 3.16 7.01
CA GLN A 56 2.31 2.70 6.70
C GLN A 56 2.44 2.21 5.25
N ILE A 57 1.43 1.55 4.69
CA ILE A 57 1.39 1.22 3.26
C ILE A 57 1.38 2.51 2.42
N TYR A 58 0.55 3.48 2.79
CA TYR A 58 0.48 4.75 2.09
C TYR A 58 1.83 5.49 2.08
N PHE A 59 2.57 5.46 3.18
CA PHE A 59 3.90 6.07 3.26
C PHE A 59 5.03 5.20 2.70
N GLY A 60 4.72 4.07 2.06
CA GLY A 60 5.64 3.32 1.21
C GLY A 60 6.15 2.01 1.80
N GLN A 61 5.61 1.53 2.91
CA GLN A 61 5.99 0.22 3.45
C GLN A 61 5.25 -0.92 2.73
N ALA A 62 5.50 -1.05 1.45
CA ALA A 62 5.02 -2.13 0.60
C ALA A 62 6.01 -2.36 -0.56
N GLY A 63 6.06 -3.57 -1.09
CA GLY A 63 6.93 -3.90 -2.21
C GLY A 63 6.65 -5.27 -2.80
N PHE A 64 7.28 -5.53 -3.94
CA PHE A 64 7.21 -6.83 -4.59
C PHE A 64 7.99 -7.90 -3.85
N LEU A 65 7.47 -9.11 -3.89
CA LEU A 65 8.19 -10.34 -3.64
C LEU A 65 7.96 -11.26 -4.84
N ILE A 66 9.02 -11.56 -5.57
CA ILE A 66 8.94 -12.37 -6.78
C ILE A 66 9.54 -13.74 -6.45
N VAL A 67 8.74 -14.78 -6.67
CA VAL A 67 9.16 -16.18 -6.50
C VAL A 67 9.33 -16.77 -7.90
N GLY A 68 10.46 -17.42 -8.14
CA GLY A 68 10.74 -18.19 -9.35
C GLY A 68 10.87 -19.68 -9.03
N ASP A 69 10.59 -20.53 -10.01
CA ASP A 69 10.79 -21.97 -9.96
C ASP A 69 11.20 -22.53 -11.32
N GLU A 70 11.47 -23.83 -11.37
CA GLU A 70 11.87 -24.51 -12.61
C GLU A 70 10.75 -24.55 -13.65
N GLU A 71 9.47 -24.60 -13.21
CA GLU A 71 8.33 -24.57 -14.12
C GLU A 71 8.23 -23.22 -14.84
N GLU A 72 8.39 -22.12 -14.09
CA GLU A 72 8.41 -20.78 -14.69
C GLU A 72 9.60 -20.61 -15.64
N ALA A 73 10.79 -21.07 -15.26
CA ALA A 73 11.99 -21.01 -16.09
C ALA A 73 11.82 -21.75 -17.42
N ALA A 74 11.10 -22.89 -17.42
CA ALA A 74 10.80 -23.66 -18.63
C ALA A 74 9.90 -22.91 -19.63
N LEU A 75 9.12 -21.92 -19.18
CA LEU A 75 8.25 -21.10 -20.04
C LEU A 75 9.03 -20.08 -20.88
N LYS A 76 10.30 -19.84 -20.58
CA LYS A 76 11.17 -18.88 -21.31
C LYS A 76 10.52 -17.50 -21.45
N LEU A 77 9.85 -17.03 -20.40
CA LEU A 77 9.26 -15.69 -20.34
C LEU A 77 10.36 -14.62 -20.37
N PRO A 78 10.03 -13.38 -20.76
CA PRO A 78 10.98 -12.29 -20.64
C PRO A 78 11.54 -12.17 -19.22
N GLU A 79 12.86 -12.03 -19.12
CA GLU A 79 13.61 -12.00 -17.86
C GLU A 79 14.57 -10.81 -17.78
N GLY A 80 15.20 -10.61 -16.63
CA GLY A 80 16.15 -9.54 -16.39
C GLY A 80 15.52 -8.16 -16.65
N ALA A 81 16.14 -7.35 -17.51
CA ALA A 81 15.64 -6.01 -17.84
C ALA A 81 14.29 -6.00 -18.59
N ASN A 82 13.84 -7.16 -19.09
CA ASN A 82 12.56 -7.29 -19.78
C ASN A 82 11.43 -7.82 -18.86
N ASP A 83 11.72 -8.16 -17.60
CA ASP A 83 10.74 -8.51 -16.57
C ASP A 83 10.61 -7.30 -15.62
N VAL A 84 9.56 -6.50 -15.79
CA VAL A 84 9.47 -5.15 -15.23
C VAL A 84 8.38 -5.09 -14.18
N PRO A 85 8.74 -4.95 -12.91
CA PRO A 85 7.76 -4.70 -11.84
C PRO A 85 7.27 -3.24 -11.88
N LEU A 86 5.95 -3.06 -11.87
CA LEU A 86 5.28 -1.78 -11.90
C LEU A 86 4.27 -1.69 -10.75
N MET A 87 4.63 -0.96 -9.70
CA MET A 87 3.72 -0.65 -8.60
C MET A 87 2.96 0.64 -8.91
N ILE A 88 1.65 0.56 -8.96
CA ILE A 88 0.76 1.69 -9.20
C ILE A 88 0.19 2.12 -7.84
N GLN A 89 0.33 3.38 -7.51
CA GLN A 89 -0.11 3.94 -6.24
C GLN A 89 -0.73 5.31 -6.48
N ASP A 90 -1.66 5.72 -5.63
CA ASP A 90 -2.14 7.09 -5.62
C ASP A 90 -1.70 7.81 -4.35
N ARG A 91 -1.37 9.09 -4.49
CA ARG A 91 -0.90 9.95 -3.41
C ARG A 91 -1.60 11.31 -3.50
N LYS A 92 -1.70 11.96 -2.37
CA LYS A 92 -2.07 13.37 -2.27
C LYS A 92 -0.88 14.13 -1.74
N VAL A 93 -0.49 15.19 -2.42
CA VAL A 93 0.66 16.03 -2.04
C VAL A 93 0.14 17.36 -1.56
N ASN A 94 0.58 17.81 -0.38
CA ASN A 94 0.22 19.12 0.16
C ASN A 94 1.12 20.24 -0.40
N GLY A 95 0.83 21.48 0.01
CA GLY A 95 1.57 22.66 -0.44
C GLY A 95 3.06 22.67 -0.04
N ASP A 96 3.46 21.86 0.95
CA ASP A 96 4.84 21.70 1.40
C ASP A 96 5.56 20.53 0.72
N ASN A 97 4.94 19.98 -0.34
CA ASN A 97 5.44 18.82 -1.08
C ASN A 97 5.60 17.55 -0.22
N GLN A 98 4.72 17.38 0.77
CA GLN A 98 4.65 16.20 1.62
C GLN A 98 3.42 15.37 1.29
N PHE A 99 3.52 14.05 1.46
CA PHE A 99 2.34 13.18 1.33
C PHE A 99 1.33 13.49 2.42
N ALA A 100 0.13 13.86 2.02
CA ALA A 100 -1.02 14.03 2.90
C ALA A 100 -1.80 12.72 2.98
N TYR A 101 -2.07 12.26 4.18
CA TYR A 101 -2.94 11.12 4.48
C TYR A 101 -4.04 11.59 5.44
N LEU A 102 -4.97 10.68 5.80
CA LEU A 102 -6.01 11.00 6.77
C LEU A 102 -5.42 11.69 8.01
N SER A 103 -6.01 12.79 8.42
CA SER A 103 -5.65 13.45 9.66
C SER A 103 -5.85 12.43 10.80
N GLN A 104 -4.75 11.98 11.39
CA GLN A 104 -4.86 11.19 12.62
C GLN A 104 -5.44 12.13 13.68
N PRO A 105 -6.55 11.78 14.32
CA PRO A 105 -6.97 12.54 15.49
C PRO A 105 -5.82 12.55 16.48
N ALA A 106 -5.31 13.72 16.79
CA ALA A 106 -4.24 13.88 17.75
C ALA A 106 -4.65 13.19 19.06
N GLY A 107 -3.99 12.04 19.36
CA GLY A 107 -4.05 11.38 20.65
C GLY A 107 -5.44 10.98 21.14
N GLY A 108 -6.15 10.15 20.41
CA GLY A 108 -7.36 9.48 20.94
C GLY A 108 -7.02 8.12 21.52
N MET A 109 -6.70 8.03 22.80
CA MET A 109 -6.92 6.83 23.59
C MET A 109 -8.34 6.34 23.31
N MET A 110 -8.51 5.12 22.80
CA MET A 110 -9.81 4.44 22.84
C MET A 110 -10.22 4.24 24.29
N GLY A 111 -10.84 5.25 24.86
CA GLY A 111 -11.62 5.18 26.09
C GLY A 111 -12.90 4.43 25.79
N ARG A 112 -13.00 3.27 26.36
CA ARG A 112 -14.16 2.42 26.51
C ARG A 112 -15.36 3.24 27.00
N GLY A 113 -16.43 3.35 26.20
CA GLY A 113 -17.78 3.67 26.65
C GLY A 113 -17.99 5.11 27.09
N GLY A 114 -18.49 5.96 26.20
CA GLY A 114 -19.01 7.29 26.57
C GLY A 114 -20.16 7.68 25.66
N MET A 115 -21.36 7.68 26.22
CA MET A 115 -22.62 8.15 25.66
C MET A 115 -22.46 9.46 24.90
N MET A 116 -23.03 9.53 23.71
CA MET A 116 -23.29 10.76 22.97
C MET A 116 -24.06 11.73 23.87
N LYS A 117 -23.44 12.82 24.24
CA LYS A 117 -24.12 14.00 24.76
C LYS A 117 -24.23 15.03 23.66
N SER A 118 -25.41 15.11 23.07
CA SER A 118 -25.84 16.21 22.22
C SER A 118 -25.61 17.52 22.96
N THR A 119 -24.78 18.40 22.45
CA THR A 119 -24.78 19.80 22.81
C THR A 119 -24.92 20.63 21.57
N MET A 120 -26.13 21.05 21.26
CA MET A 120 -26.44 22.15 20.36
C MET A 120 -25.96 23.46 20.94
N MET A 121 -25.57 24.34 20.06
CA MET A 121 -25.38 25.79 20.10
C MET A 121 -23.95 26.31 20.28
N GLY A 122 -23.55 27.08 19.22
CA GLY A 122 -22.56 28.15 19.33
C GLY A 122 -21.73 28.44 18.10
N ASN A 123 -22.27 29.23 17.17
CA ASN A 123 -21.64 30.31 16.40
C ASN A 123 -20.32 30.11 15.66
N GLY A 124 -20.39 30.13 14.30
CA GLY A 124 -19.55 30.87 13.37
C GLY A 124 -18.03 30.65 13.38
N GLY A 125 -17.55 29.78 12.50
CA GLY A 125 -16.16 29.74 12.08
C GLY A 125 -16.03 28.90 10.81
N MET A 126 -15.65 29.52 9.67
CA MET A 126 -15.30 28.87 8.43
C MET A 126 -14.05 28.00 8.62
N GLY A 127 -14.25 26.76 9.06
CA GLY A 127 -13.20 25.77 9.21
C GLY A 127 -13.78 24.38 8.98
N GLY A 128 -14.25 24.06 7.76
CA GLY A 128 -15.09 22.89 7.60
C GLY A 128 -14.92 22.02 6.36
N MET A 129 -14.06 22.33 5.41
CA MET A 129 -13.91 21.46 4.22
C MET A 129 -13.05 20.21 4.52
N GLY A 130 -11.99 20.31 5.33
CA GLY A 130 -11.12 19.17 5.61
C GLY A 130 -11.78 18.04 6.41
N GLY A 131 -12.71 18.35 7.31
CA GLY A 131 -13.34 17.34 8.17
C GLY A 131 -14.35 16.43 7.44
N MET A 132 -15.00 16.90 6.38
CA MET A 132 -15.93 16.11 5.59
C MET A 132 -15.18 15.21 4.63
N ASP A 133 -14.10 15.68 4.02
CA ASP A 133 -13.23 14.88 3.17
C ASP A 133 -12.56 13.75 3.94
N ASP A 134 -12.06 14.01 5.16
CA ASP A 134 -11.49 12.98 6.02
C ASP A 134 -12.54 11.94 6.47
N MET A 135 -13.76 12.37 6.77
CA MET A 135 -14.86 11.45 7.11
C MET A 135 -15.23 10.57 5.91
N MET A 136 -15.34 11.15 4.73
CA MET A 136 -15.61 10.40 3.50
C MET A 136 -14.48 9.42 3.20
N ALA A 137 -13.23 9.83 3.36
CA ALA A 137 -12.08 8.97 3.13
C ALA A 137 -11.98 7.83 4.17
N GLN A 138 -12.45 8.04 5.41
CA GLN A 138 -12.56 6.96 6.40
C GLN A 138 -13.66 5.95 6.05
N MET A 139 -14.76 6.39 5.45
CA MET A 139 -15.88 5.53 5.07
C MET A 139 -15.66 4.80 3.75
N MET A 140 -15.12 5.50 2.74
CA MET A 140 -14.99 5.02 1.36
C MET A 140 -13.57 4.58 1.01
N GLY A 141 -12.60 4.80 1.89
CA GLY A 141 -11.18 4.63 1.64
C GLY A 141 -10.51 5.89 1.10
N PHE A 142 -9.22 6.03 1.37
CA PHE A 142 -8.43 7.17 0.94
C PHE A 142 -8.12 7.08 -0.56
N LEU A 143 -8.44 8.14 -1.30
CA LEU A 143 -8.13 8.30 -2.72
C LEU A 143 -7.21 9.51 -2.90
N GLY A 144 -6.01 9.27 -3.42
CA GLY A 144 -5.09 10.34 -3.82
C GLY A 144 -5.50 11.00 -5.14
N ASP A 145 -4.96 12.16 -5.42
CA ASP A 145 -5.21 12.93 -6.65
C ASP A 145 -4.10 12.75 -7.70
N GLN A 146 -2.96 12.19 -7.30
CA GLN A 146 -1.83 11.93 -8.17
C GLN A 146 -1.52 10.43 -8.24
N ILE A 147 -1.49 9.89 -9.46
CA ILE A 147 -1.10 8.50 -9.70
C ILE A 147 0.42 8.44 -9.88
N LEU A 148 1.05 7.52 -9.15
CA LEU A 148 2.48 7.24 -9.24
C LEU A 148 2.68 5.83 -9.77
N VAL A 149 3.69 5.66 -10.62
CA VAL A 149 4.21 4.34 -11.00
C VAL A 149 5.65 4.24 -10.49
N ASN A 150 5.92 3.23 -9.66
CA ASN A 150 7.23 3.09 -9.00
C ASN A 150 7.68 4.38 -8.28
N GLY A 151 6.74 5.07 -7.63
CA GLY A 151 7.00 6.31 -6.90
C GLY A 151 7.14 7.58 -7.75
N ARG A 152 6.91 7.51 -9.06
CA ARG A 152 7.06 8.64 -9.99
C ARG A 152 5.75 9.00 -10.68
N PRO A 153 5.35 10.29 -10.70
CA PRO A 153 4.14 10.75 -11.38
C PRO A 153 4.30 10.79 -12.92
N ASP A 154 5.53 10.91 -13.38
CA ASP A 154 5.94 11.05 -14.79
C ASP A 154 6.70 9.81 -15.28
N PHE A 155 6.33 8.63 -14.79
CA PHE A 155 7.02 7.39 -15.13
C PHE A 155 6.93 7.08 -16.62
N VAL A 156 8.08 6.87 -17.25
CA VAL A 156 8.22 6.42 -18.63
C VAL A 156 9.13 5.19 -18.64
N LEU A 157 8.68 4.11 -19.27
CA LEU A 157 9.47 2.92 -19.51
C LEU A 157 9.99 2.97 -20.96
N PRO A 158 11.29 3.22 -21.20
CA PRO A 158 11.87 3.10 -22.52
C PRO A 158 11.84 1.63 -22.96
N VAL A 159 11.24 1.36 -24.10
CA VAL A 159 11.13 -0.01 -24.62
C VAL A 159 11.80 -0.13 -25.99
N ALA A 160 12.41 -1.27 -26.26
CA ALA A 160 12.88 -1.66 -27.58
C ALA A 160 11.85 -2.60 -28.24
N THR A 161 12.04 -2.92 -29.54
CA THR A 161 11.18 -3.87 -30.28
C THR A 161 11.46 -5.30 -29.81
N ARG A 162 10.85 -5.66 -28.67
CA ARG A 162 10.94 -6.99 -28.07
C ARG A 162 9.78 -7.23 -27.10
N ALA A 163 9.60 -8.46 -26.67
CA ALA A 163 8.63 -8.79 -25.63
C ALA A 163 9.10 -8.33 -24.24
N TYR A 164 8.15 -7.83 -23.46
CA TYR A 164 8.32 -7.49 -22.04
C TYR A 164 7.29 -8.22 -21.20
N ARG A 165 7.66 -8.60 -20.00
CA ARG A 165 6.76 -9.08 -18.95
C ARG A 165 6.54 -7.93 -17.97
N LEU A 166 5.33 -7.46 -17.86
CA LEU A 166 4.97 -6.44 -16.87
C LEU A 166 4.33 -7.13 -15.65
N ARG A 167 4.90 -6.91 -14.47
CA ARG A 167 4.34 -7.36 -13.21
C ARG A 167 3.64 -6.18 -12.56
N LEU A 168 2.31 -6.22 -12.52
CA LEU A 168 1.50 -5.10 -12.04
C LEU A 168 1.08 -5.35 -10.59
N LEU A 169 1.37 -4.39 -9.71
CA LEU A 169 0.91 -4.37 -8.33
C LEU A 169 0.09 -3.10 -8.09
N ASN A 170 -1.16 -3.29 -7.69
CA ASN A 170 -1.94 -2.19 -7.13
C ASN A 170 -1.51 -1.98 -5.67
N GLY A 171 -0.71 -0.95 -5.43
CA GLY A 171 -0.22 -0.53 -4.12
C GLY A 171 -1.00 0.64 -3.52
N SER A 172 -2.17 0.97 -4.07
CA SER A 172 -3.08 1.97 -3.51
C SER A 172 -3.89 1.41 -2.34
N ASN A 173 -4.27 2.25 -1.41
CA ASN A 173 -5.03 1.83 -0.23
C ASN A 173 -6.48 1.44 -0.58
N ALA A 174 -7.13 2.18 -1.50
CA ALA A 174 -8.54 1.97 -1.82
C ALA A 174 -8.86 2.03 -3.32
N ARG A 175 -7.97 2.60 -4.13
CA ARG A 175 -8.25 2.81 -5.56
C ARG A 175 -8.20 1.50 -6.33
N ILE A 176 -9.19 1.30 -7.19
CA ILE A 176 -9.23 0.23 -8.19
C ILE A 176 -8.80 0.82 -9.53
N TYR A 177 -7.94 0.12 -10.26
CA TYR A 177 -7.48 0.52 -11.58
C TYR A 177 -8.05 -0.41 -12.64
N LYS A 178 -8.56 0.16 -13.73
CA LYS A 178 -8.86 -0.54 -14.97
C LYS A 178 -7.76 -0.17 -15.97
N LEU A 179 -6.90 -1.12 -16.27
CA LEU A 179 -5.78 -0.92 -17.18
C LEU A 179 -6.19 -1.40 -18.58
N ALA A 180 -5.73 -0.70 -19.60
CA ALA A 180 -5.91 -1.08 -21.00
C ALA A 180 -4.80 -0.46 -21.85
N TRP A 181 -4.54 -1.04 -23.02
CA TRP A 181 -3.73 -0.36 -24.02
C TRP A 181 -4.54 0.75 -24.69
N ASN A 182 -3.86 1.83 -25.10
CA ASN A 182 -4.53 2.98 -25.74
C ASN A 182 -5.01 2.69 -27.18
N ASP A 183 -4.58 1.59 -27.78
CA ASP A 183 -5.02 1.07 -29.06
C ASP A 183 -6.28 0.20 -28.99
N GLY A 184 -6.83 0.04 -27.77
CA GLY A 184 -8.02 -0.78 -27.52
C GLY A 184 -7.76 -2.28 -27.41
N CYS A 185 -6.52 -2.74 -27.50
CA CYS A 185 -6.13 -4.13 -27.21
C CYS A 185 -6.13 -4.36 -25.69
N LEU A 186 -6.73 -5.45 -25.23
CA LEU A 186 -6.74 -5.92 -23.83
C LEU A 186 -5.89 -7.18 -23.72
#